data_06674fda0ca33c5fd225400b1ade7f5a
#
_entry.id   06674fda0ca33c5fd225400b1ade7f5a
#
_cell.length_a   1.000
_cell.length_b   1.000
_cell.length_c   1.000
_cell.angle_alpha   90.00
_cell.angle_beta   90.00
_cell.angle_gamma   90.00
#
_symmetry.space_group_name_H-M   'P 1'
#
loop_
_entity.id
_entity.type
_entity.pdbx_description
1 polymer ?
#
loop_
_entity_poly.entity_id
_entity_poly.type
_entity_poly.pdbx_seq_one_letter_code
_entity_poly.pdbx_strand_id
1 'polypeptide(L)'
;MVQSTENVLYFTERKYFIMSENRLIGDYPVIGIRPTIDGRRGVLKVRESLEEQTMNMAKSAAKLFEDNIRYSNGEPVKVVIADTTIGRVAEAAACADKFKKCGVDITLTVTPCWCYGAETMDMDPMTIKGVWGFNGTERPGAVYLASVLATHAQKGLPAFGIYGHDVCEADDTSIPEDVKEKLLRFGRAAVACATMRGKSYLQIGSITMGIGGSIIDPAFIEEYLGMRVESVDEVEIIRRMTQGIYDEAEYLKALLNGPVKSARKALTRTPSSSAAQTSRRNRTGNLSLR
;
A
#
# COMPACT_ATOMS: atom_id res chain seq x y z
N MET A 1 -15.15 -41.27 -45.71
CA MET A 1 -14.66 -41.52 -44.36
C MET A 1 -13.23 -40.98 -44.23
N VAL A 2 -13.06 -39.67 -44.19
CA VAL A 2 -11.85 -38.93 -43.76
C VAL A 2 -12.25 -37.46 -43.68
N GLN A 3 -12.83 -37.03 -42.55
CA GLN A 3 -13.08 -35.61 -42.24
C GLN A 3 -13.28 -35.47 -40.74
N SER A 4 -12.22 -35.70 -39.96
CA SER A 4 -12.29 -35.40 -38.53
C SER A 4 -10.94 -35.09 -37.88
N THR A 5 -9.87 -34.90 -38.61
CA THR A 5 -8.54 -34.62 -38.04
C THR A 5 -8.07 -33.16 -38.18
N GLU A 6 -8.73 -32.36 -39.03
CA GLU A 6 -8.31 -30.95 -39.21
C GLU A 6 -8.88 -29.96 -38.17
N ASN A 7 -9.99 -30.28 -37.54
CA ASN A 7 -10.60 -29.37 -36.55
C ASN A 7 -9.96 -29.42 -35.17
N VAL A 8 -9.14 -30.41 -34.86
CA VAL A 8 -8.46 -30.52 -33.55
C VAL A 8 -7.15 -29.72 -33.55
N LEU A 9 -6.54 -29.52 -34.71
CA LEU A 9 -5.29 -28.77 -34.82
C LEU A 9 -5.49 -27.23 -34.77
N TYR A 10 -6.67 -26.72 -35.18
CA TYR A 10 -6.96 -25.29 -35.14
C TYR A 10 -7.20 -24.77 -33.72
N PHE A 11 -7.55 -25.64 -32.75
CA PHE A 11 -7.71 -25.25 -31.35
C PHE A 11 -6.38 -25.20 -30.57
N THR A 12 -5.32 -25.81 -31.10
CA THR A 12 -4.03 -25.87 -30.40
C THR A 12 -3.09 -24.72 -30.73
N GLU A 13 -3.29 -24.02 -31.85
CA GLU A 13 -2.40 -22.88 -32.21
C GLU A 13 -2.87 -21.51 -31.72
N ARG A 14 -4.07 -21.38 -31.13
CA ARG A 14 -4.47 -20.17 -30.39
C ARG A 14 -3.98 -20.14 -28.95
N LYS A 15 -3.19 -21.12 -28.54
CA LYS A 15 -2.50 -21.10 -27.28
C LYS A 15 -1.33 -20.11 -27.35
N TYR A 16 -1.30 -19.24 -26.41
CA TYR A 16 -0.20 -18.32 -26.10
C TYR A 16 -0.28 -16.95 -26.81
N PHE A 17 -1.36 -16.22 -26.62
CA PHE A 17 -1.13 -14.86 -26.21
C PHE A 17 -0.68 -14.93 -24.75
N ILE A 18 0.58 -15.26 -24.52
CA ILE A 18 1.23 -14.97 -23.25
C ILE A 18 1.14 -13.47 -23.15
N MET A 19 0.19 -12.98 -22.36
CA MET A 19 0.25 -11.60 -21.89
C MET A 19 1.61 -11.51 -21.21
N SER A 20 2.54 -10.78 -21.81
CA SER A 20 3.89 -10.66 -21.28
C SER A 20 3.79 -10.39 -19.79
N GLU A 21 4.56 -11.07 -18.98
CA GLU A 21 4.64 -10.84 -17.53
C GLU A 21 4.74 -9.34 -17.20
N ASN A 22 5.38 -8.56 -18.06
CA ASN A 22 5.50 -7.11 -18.01
C ASN A 22 4.19 -6.32 -18.07
N ARG A 23 3.07 -6.90 -18.43
CA ARG A 23 1.79 -6.18 -18.51
C ARG A 23 1.03 -6.16 -17.20
N LEU A 24 1.32 -7.09 -16.30
CA LEU A 24 0.75 -7.17 -14.95
C LEU A 24 1.70 -6.66 -13.87
N ILE A 25 2.99 -6.53 -14.20
CA ILE A 25 4.04 -6.05 -13.30
C ILE A 25 4.35 -4.62 -13.71
N GLY A 26 3.70 -3.67 -13.06
CA GLY A 26 4.15 -2.26 -13.09
C GLY A 26 5.42 -2.10 -12.25
N ASP A 27 6.05 -0.95 -12.33
CA ASP A 27 7.12 -0.60 -11.42
C ASP A 27 6.60 -0.64 -9.99
N TYR A 28 7.33 -1.33 -9.11
CA TYR A 28 6.96 -1.41 -7.71
C TYR A 28 7.42 -0.16 -6.97
N PRO A 29 6.61 0.38 -6.05
CA PRO A 29 6.95 1.61 -5.32
C PRO A 29 8.19 1.43 -4.45
N VAL A 30 9.03 2.45 -4.42
CA VAL A 30 10.27 2.49 -3.65
C VAL A 30 10.10 3.36 -2.40
N ILE A 31 10.59 2.88 -1.26
CA ILE A 31 10.62 3.64 -0.01
C ILE A 31 11.97 4.35 0.11
N GLY A 32 11.93 5.67 0.29
CA GLY A 32 13.10 6.48 0.61
C GLY A 32 13.15 6.84 2.10
N ILE A 33 14.30 6.66 2.74
CA ILE A 33 14.47 7.06 4.15
C ILE A 33 15.35 8.28 4.23
N ARG A 34 14.83 9.32 4.90
CA ARG A 34 15.45 10.63 5.11
C ARG A 34 15.91 10.74 6.56
N PRO A 35 17.21 10.49 6.86
CA PRO A 35 17.78 10.71 8.19
C PRO A 35 17.97 12.20 8.44
N THR A 36 17.10 12.85 9.20
CA THR A 36 17.20 14.29 9.51
C THR A 36 17.86 14.53 10.86
N ILE A 37 18.67 15.56 10.95
CA ILE A 37 19.52 15.85 12.10
C ILE A 37 19.58 17.35 12.34
N ASP A 38 19.89 17.74 13.58
CA ASP A 38 20.26 19.13 13.88
C ASP A 38 21.55 19.52 13.12
N GLY A 39 21.43 20.44 12.20
CA GLY A 39 22.52 20.87 11.34
C GLY A 39 23.58 21.78 12.03
N ARG A 40 23.40 22.12 13.30
CA ARG A 40 24.32 22.98 14.02
C ARG A 40 25.65 22.30 14.30
N ARG A 41 26.71 22.98 13.89
CA ARG A 41 28.10 22.62 14.17
C ARG A 41 28.70 23.66 15.11
N GLY A 42 29.86 23.41 15.61
CA GLY A 42 30.60 24.35 16.44
C GLY A 42 30.90 23.81 17.82
N VAL A 43 30.99 24.70 18.83
CA VAL A 43 31.44 24.35 20.17
C VAL A 43 30.62 23.22 20.81
N LEU A 44 29.32 23.17 20.56
CA LEU A 44 28.43 22.17 21.15
C LEU A 44 28.48 20.81 20.43
N LYS A 45 29.08 20.72 19.24
CA LYS A 45 29.19 19.48 18.45
C LYS A 45 27.88 18.67 18.38
N VAL A 46 26.72 19.35 18.29
CA VAL A 46 25.41 18.71 18.37
C VAL A 46 25.21 17.72 17.24
N ARG A 47 25.57 18.12 16.03
CA ARG A 47 25.46 17.25 14.86
C ARG A 47 26.32 16.02 15.01
N GLU A 48 27.60 16.21 15.33
CA GLU A 48 28.59 15.14 15.44
C GLU A 48 28.18 14.10 16.48
N SER A 49 27.53 14.51 17.58
CA SER A 49 27.08 13.59 18.64
C SER A 49 25.86 12.76 18.26
N LEU A 50 25.16 13.08 17.17
CA LEU A 50 23.91 12.43 16.77
C LEU A 50 24.01 11.76 15.39
N GLU A 51 25.10 11.95 14.65
CA GLU A 51 25.25 11.49 13.28
C GLU A 51 25.05 9.96 13.17
N GLU A 52 25.72 9.23 14.05
CA GLU A 52 25.64 7.77 14.08
C GLU A 52 24.24 7.28 14.45
N GLN A 53 23.65 7.81 15.50
CA GLN A 53 22.30 7.46 15.94
C GLN A 53 21.28 7.69 14.81
N THR A 54 21.35 8.87 14.18
CA THR A 54 20.42 9.22 13.09
C THR A 54 20.51 8.26 11.93
N MET A 55 21.74 7.91 11.50
CA MET A 55 21.95 6.96 10.41
C MET A 55 21.54 5.53 10.81
N ASN A 56 21.80 5.14 12.05
CA ASN A 56 21.38 3.83 12.56
C ASN A 56 19.86 3.69 12.63
N MET A 57 19.13 4.73 13.01
CA MET A 57 17.65 4.73 12.92
C MET A 57 17.20 4.50 11.49
N ALA A 58 17.81 5.18 10.51
CA ALA A 58 17.45 4.99 9.11
C ALA A 58 17.73 3.57 8.62
N LYS A 59 18.89 3.00 8.96
CA LYS A 59 19.26 1.62 8.60
C LYS A 59 18.33 0.59 9.26
N SER A 60 17.99 0.79 10.53
CA SER A 60 17.10 -0.10 11.27
C SER A 60 15.68 -0.08 10.69
N ALA A 61 15.17 1.10 10.31
CA ALA A 61 13.89 1.22 9.62
C ALA A 61 13.91 0.58 8.23
N ALA A 62 15.00 0.75 7.47
CA ALA A 62 15.16 0.11 6.16
C ALA A 62 15.09 -1.41 6.30
N LYS A 63 15.90 -1.95 7.20
CA LYS A 63 15.91 -3.40 7.47
C LYS A 63 14.55 -3.91 7.92
N LEU A 64 13.86 -3.18 8.79
CA LEU A 64 12.50 -3.53 9.25
C LEU A 64 11.55 -3.66 8.06
N PHE A 65 11.58 -2.72 7.11
CA PHE A 65 10.71 -2.77 5.93
C PHE A 65 11.10 -3.92 5.00
N GLU A 66 12.37 -4.07 4.66
CA GLU A 66 12.86 -5.13 3.77
C GLU A 66 12.58 -6.53 4.31
N ASP A 67 12.71 -6.73 5.64
CA ASP A 67 12.43 -8.03 6.26
C ASP A 67 10.92 -8.36 6.30
N ASN A 68 10.02 -7.37 6.41
CA ASN A 68 8.62 -7.59 6.78
C ASN A 68 7.58 -7.16 5.74
N ILE A 69 7.97 -6.43 4.70
CA ILE A 69 7.05 -5.98 3.65
C ILE A 69 7.43 -6.64 2.34
N ARG A 70 6.42 -7.16 1.64
CA ARG A 70 6.58 -7.82 0.34
C ARG A 70 5.68 -7.18 -0.68
N TYR A 71 6.15 -7.09 -1.90
CA TYR A 71 5.33 -6.79 -3.07
C TYR A 71 4.41 -7.97 -3.41
N SER A 72 3.49 -7.76 -4.34
CA SER A 72 2.55 -8.80 -4.78
C SER A 72 3.24 -10.00 -5.45
N ASN A 73 4.46 -9.81 -5.98
CA ASN A 73 5.28 -10.89 -6.52
C ASN A 73 6.06 -11.69 -5.45
N GLY A 74 5.98 -11.29 -4.17
CA GLY A 74 6.68 -11.92 -3.05
C GLY A 74 8.06 -11.38 -2.76
N GLU A 75 8.61 -10.50 -3.60
CA GLU A 75 9.91 -9.87 -3.36
C GLU A 75 9.87 -8.87 -2.21
N PRO A 76 10.98 -8.67 -1.48
CA PRO A 76 11.09 -7.63 -0.47
C PRO A 76 10.87 -6.24 -1.07
N VAL A 77 10.27 -5.34 -0.29
CA VAL A 77 10.16 -3.94 -0.69
C VAL A 77 11.56 -3.33 -0.85
N LYS A 78 11.74 -2.54 -1.92
CA LYS A 78 12.98 -1.81 -2.16
C LYS A 78 13.05 -0.57 -1.28
N VAL A 79 14.15 -0.42 -0.55
CA VAL A 79 14.41 0.74 0.30
C VAL A 79 15.69 1.47 -0.14
N VAL A 80 15.65 2.78 -0.14
CA VAL A 80 16.77 3.66 -0.46
C VAL A 80 16.99 4.65 0.68
N ILE A 81 18.19 4.74 1.23
CA ILE A 81 18.53 5.70 2.28
C ILE A 81 19.29 6.86 1.64
N ALA A 82 19.11 8.09 2.12
CA ALA A 82 19.94 9.23 1.74
C ALA A 82 21.42 8.93 2.07
N ASP A 83 22.34 9.47 1.25
CA ASP A 83 23.77 9.16 1.40
C ASP A 83 24.38 9.76 2.67
N THR A 84 23.79 10.85 3.15
CA THR A 84 24.19 11.56 4.36
C THR A 84 23.00 11.90 5.21
N THR A 85 23.24 12.23 6.49
CA THR A 85 22.22 12.86 7.32
C THR A 85 21.88 14.26 6.79
N ILE A 86 20.62 14.67 6.97
CA ILE A 86 20.06 15.90 6.41
C ILE A 86 19.88 16.92 7.53
N GLY A 87 20.76 17.87 7.61
CA GLY A 87 20.68 18.99 8.55
C GLY A 87 20.84 20.36 7.88
N ARG A 88 20.93 20.37 6.52
CA ARG A 88 21.12 21.59 5.72
C ARG A 88 20.43 21.45 4.36
N VAL A 89 20.14 22.59 3.75
CA VAL A 89 19.45 22.67 2.45
C VAL A 89 20.17 21.90 1.33
N ALA A 90 21.50 21.97 1.27
CA ALA A 90 22.29 21.27 0.24
C ALA A 90 22.15 19.72 0.38
N GLU A 91 22.13 19.22 1.61
CA GLU A 91 21.95 17.78 1.88
C GLU A 91 20.51 17.33 1.55
N ALA A 92 19.52 18.18 1.84
CA ALA A 92 18.15 17.93 1.45
C ALA A 92 17.98 17.88 -0.08
N ALA A 93 18.63 18.78 -0.81
CA ALA A 93 18.62 18.80 -2.27
C ALA A 93 19.29 17.55 -2.85
N ALA A 94 20.43 17.15 -2.33
CA ALA A 94 21.13 15.92 -2.76
C ALA A 94 20.27 14.67 -2.50
N CYS A 95 19.58 14.62 -1.36
CA CYS A 95 18.62 13.54 -1.06
C CYS A 95 17.46 13.51 -2.06
N ALA A 96 16.86 14.67 -2.36
CA ALA A 96 15.76 14.77 -3.32
C ALA A 96 16.21 14.32 -4.72
N ASP A 97 17.38 14.72 -5.18
CA ASP A 97 17.96 14.29 -6.46
C ASP A 97 18.18 12.77 -6.52
N LYS A 98 18.72 12.19 -5.45
CA LYS A 98 18.89 10.74 -5.34
C LYS A 98 17.56 10.02 -5.40
N PHE A 99 16.58 10.46 -4.61
CA PHE A 99 15.27 9.83 -4.53
C PHE A 99 14.53 9.89 -5.87
N LYS A 100 14.59 11.03 -6.55
CA LYS A 100 14.02 11.16 -7.89
C LYS A 100 14.66 10.19 -8.89
N LYS A 101 15.97 10.03 -8.86
CA LYS A 101 16.69 9.06 -9.73
C LYS A 101 16.34 7.61 -9.41
N CYS A 102 16.03 7.31 -8.15
CA CYS A 102 15.67 5.97 -7.69
C CYS A 102 14.17 5.66 -7.81
N GLY A 103 13.35 6.60 -8.27
CA GLY A 103 11.90 6.42 -8.37
C GLY A 103 11.22 6.23 -7.01
N VAL A 104 11.59 7.02 -6.00
CA VAL A 104 11.01 6.95 -4.67
C VAL A 104 9.60 7.52 -4.68
N ASP A 105 8.62 6.73 -4.23
CA ASP A 105 7.20 7.09 -4.13
C ASP A 105 6.75 7.34 -2.69
N ILE A 106 7.50 6.79 -1.74
CA ILE A 106 7.17 6.82 -0.31
C ILE A 106 8.39 7.31 0.44
N THR A 107 8.23 8.27 1.35
CA THR A 107 9.33 8.73 2.20
C THR A 107 9.04 8.49 3.67
N LEU A 108 10.06 8.05 4.39
CA LEU A 108 10.09 8.04 5.83
C LEU A 108 11.20 8.99 6.30
N THR A 109 10.83 10.09 6.93
CA THR A 109 11.79 10.94 7.64
C THR A 109 12.00 10.38 9.04
N VAL A 110 13.23 10.16 9.44
CA VAL A 110 13.61 9.75 10.81
C VAL A 110 14.38 10.88 11.48
N THR A 111 14.03 11.20 12.73
CA THR A 111 14.69 12.28 13.46
C THR A 111 14.92 11.92 14.94
N PRO A 112 16.16 11.91 15.42
CA PRO A 112 16.45 11.66 16.84
C PRO A 112 16.25 12.89 17.69
N CYS A 113 16.18 14.10 17.12
CA CYS A 113 16.27 15.35 17.84
C CYS A 113 15.45 16.44 17.18
N TRP A 114 15.46 17.63 17.80
CA TRP A 114 14.99 18.85 17.19
C TRP A 114 15.82 19.20 15.95
N CYS A 115 15.17 19.49 14.84
CA CYS A 115 15.76 19.91 13.59
C CYS A 115 15.27 21.30 13.19
N TYR A 116 15.80 21.86 12.11
CA TYR A 116 15.43 23.19 11.66
C TYR A 116 15.13 23.22 10.17
N GLY A 117 14.28 24.16 9.79
CA GLY A 117 14.05 24.56 8.43
C GLY A 117 13.30 23.57 7.55
N ALA A 118 13.15 23.95 6.30
CA ALA A 118 12.45 23.18 5.30
C ALA A 118 13.21 21.90 4.88
N GLU A 119 14.50 21.83 5.17
CA GLU A 119 15.36 20.67 4.91
C GLU A 119 14.90 19.39 5.62
N THR A 120 14.18 19.56 6.74
CA THR A 120 13.64 18.41 7.49
C THR A 120 12.36 17.83 6.88
N MET A 121 11.77 18.55 5.92
CA MET A 121 10.52 18.16 5.27
C MET A 121 10.79 17.50 3.92
N ASP A 122 9.98 16.54 3.58
CA ASP A 122 9.84 16.12 2.19
C ASP A 122 8.83 17.04 1.50
N MET A 123 9.32 17.85 0.58
CA MET A 123 8.52 18.85 -0.13
C MET A 123 7.90 18.32 -1.44
N ASP A 124 8.20 17.10 -1.85
CA ASP A 124 7.60 16.52 -3.06
C ASP A 124 6.11 16.23 -2.83
N PRO A 125 5.18 16.85 -3.58
CA PRO A 125 3.75 16.62 -3.40
C PRO A 125 3.33 15.20 -3.79
N MET A 126 4.12 14.49 -4.56
CA MET A 126 3.78 13.17 -5.09
C MET A 126 4.17 12.01 -4.18
N THR A 127 5.02 12.21 -3.19
CA THR A 127 5.40 11.15 -2.26
C THR A 127 4.41 10.98 -1.11
N ILE A 128 4.24 9.74 -0.64
CA ILE A 128 3.50 9.42 0.60
C ILE A 128 4.48 9.54 1.75
N LYS A 129 4.17 10.37 2.75
CA LYS A 129 5.11 10.80 3.77
C LYS A 129 4.81 10.24 5.14
N GLY A 130 5.82 9.64 5.78
CA GLY A 130 5.84 9.32 7.20
C GLY A 130 6.98 10.06 7.90
N VAL A 131 6.80 10.35 9.17
CA VAL A 131 7.84 10.96 10.02
C VAL A 131 7.92 10.16 11.31
N TRP A 132 9.08 9.60 11.59
CA TRP A 132 9.36 8.93 12.85
C TRP A 132 10.24 9.83 13.72
N GLY A 133 9.66 10.34 14.82
CA GLY A 133 10.36 11.06 15.85
C GLY A 133 10.76 10.12 16.99
N PHE A 134 12.07 10.04 17.29
CA PHE A 134 12.57 9.26 18.41
C PHE A 134 12.13 9.88 19.74
N ASN A 135 11.51 9.08 20.61
CA ASN A 135 11.07 9.54 21.93
C ASN A 135 12.20 9.29 22.97
N GLY A 136 13.23 10.12 22.92
CA GLY A 136 14.42 9.99 23.76
C GLY A 136 14.43 10.91 24.96
N THR A 137 15.20 10.56 25.98
CA THR A 137 15.35 11.32 27.25
C THR A 137 15.98 12.70 27.07
N GLU A 138 17.01 12.82 26.22
CA GLU A 138 17.82 14.06 26.15
C GLU A 138 17.44 14.97 25.00
N ARG A 139 17.11 14.44 23.84
CA ARG A 139 16.92 15.17 22.59
C ARG A 139 15.72 14.58 21.83
N PRO A 140 14.51 14.75 22.34
CA PRO A 140 13.36 14.01 21.86
C PRO A 140 12.93 14.50 20.47
N GLY A 141 13.18 13.69 19.45
CA GLY A 141 12.65 13.89 18.10
C GLY A 141 11.12 13.85 18.06
N ALA A 142 10.49 13.15 19.00
CA ALA A 142 9.05 13.12 19.17
C ALA A 142 8.45 14.50 19.45
N VAL A 143 9.15 15.37 20.15
CA VAL A 143 8.70 16.77 20.38
C VAL A 143 8.77 17.57 19.08
N TYR A 144 9.81 17.38 18.29
CA TYR A 144 9.92 18.03 16.99
C TYR A 144 8.88 17.51 15.98
N LEU A 145 8.45 16.27 16.10
CA LEU A 145 7.45 15.65 15.25
C LEU A 145 6.17 16.48 15.13
N ALA A 146 5.67 17.04 16.25
CA ALA A 146 4.48 17.87 16.24
C ALA A 146 4.65 19.12 15.37
N SER A 147 5.82 19.76 15.43
CA SER A 147 6.14 20.93 14.62
C SER A 147 6.25 20.61 13.13
N VAL A 148 6.92 19.52 12.78
CA VAL A 148 7.06 19.14 11.37
C VAL A 148 5.74 18.71 10.75
N LEU A 149 4.89 17.99 11.49
CA LEU A 149 3.55 17.62 11.02
C LEU A 149 2.66 18.86 10.81
N ALA A 150 2.68 19.81 11.73
CA ALA A 150 1.95 21.07 11.57
C ALA A 150 2.43 21.85 10.32
N THR A 151 3.74 21.87 10.08
CA THR A 151 4.30 22.55 8.91
C THR A 151 3.93 21.83 7.61
N HIS A 152 3.94 20.50 7.59
CA HIS A 152 3.42 19.73 6.46
C HIS A 152 1.94 20.04 6.18
N ALA A 153 1.10 20.07 7.22
CA ALA A 153 -0.31 20.40 7.08
C ALA A 153 -0.54 21.81 6.51
N GLN A 154 0.21 22.81 6.99
CA GLN A 154 0.15 24.18 6.47
C GLN A 154 0.50 24.28 4.97
N LYS A 155 1.32 23.40 4.48
CA LYS A 155 1.75 23.37 3.07
C LYS A 155 0.88 22.48 2.18
N GLY A 156 -0.18 21.86 2.74
CA GLY A 156 -1.01 20.92 2.00
C GLY A 156 -0.30 19.62 1.61
N LEU A 157 0.73 19.24 2.35
CA LEU A 157 1.56 18.05 2.14
C LEU A 157 1.39 17.08 3.34
N PRO A 158 0.27 16.35 3.46
CA PRO A 158 -0.02 15.56 4.63
C PRO A 158 1.08 14.52 4.90
N ALA A 159 1.44 14.35 6.17
CA ALA A 159 2.40 13.37 6.64
C ALA A 159 1.88 12.61 7.86
N PHE A 160 2.29 11.35 8.02
CA PHE A 160 1.89 10.48 9.12
C PHE A 160 2.95 10.47 10.21
N GLY A 161 2.55 10.83 11.45
CA GLY A 161 3.46 10.85 12.60
C GLY A 161 3.59 9.48 13.26
N ILE A 162 4.83 9.13 13.58
CA ILE A 162 5.17 7.89 14.28
C ILE A 162 6.11 8.22 15.43
N TYR A 163 5.77 7.77 16.65
CA TYR A 163 6.62 7.86 17.82
C TYR A 163 6.26 6.76 18.82
N GLY A 164 7.19 6.45 19.74
CA GLY A 164 7.01 5.47 20.80
C GLY A 164 6.19 6.00 21.96
N HIS A 165 5.44 5.12 22.63
CA HIS A 165 4.72 5.47 23.86
C HIS A 165 5.68 5.75 25.01
N ASP A 166 6.67 4.88 25.17
CA ASP A 166 7.66 4.98 26.24
C ASP A 166 8.85 5.84 25.82
N VAL A 167 9.44 6.49 26.82
CA VAL A 167 10.69 7.26 26.64
C VAL A 167 11.86 6.29 26.65
N CYS A 168 12.70 6.37 25.61
CA CYS A 168 13.90 5.55 25.46
C CYS A 168 15.14 6.33 25.94
N GLU A 169 16.17 5.62 26.39
CA GLU A 169 17.46 6.23 26.63
C GLU A 169 18.09 6.75 25.33
N ALA A 170 18.88 7.80 25.43
CA ALA A 170 19.41 8.52 24.25
C ALA A 170 20.28 7.65 23.33
N ASP A 171 20.92 6.63 23.89
CA ASP A 171 21.80 5.70 23.18
C ASP A 171 21.11 4.38 22.74
N ASP A 172 19.82 4.22 23.06
CA ASP A 172 19.06 3.05 22.63
C ASP A 172 18.82 3.12 21.12
N THR A 173 19.39 2.17 20.40
CA THR A 173 19.25 2.02 18.95
C THR A 173 18.16 1.04 18.55
N SER A 174 17.50 0.41 19.51
CA SER A 174 16.40 -0.52 19.26
C SER A 174 15.14 0.24 18.79
N ILE A 175 14.31 -0.45 18.00
CA ILE A 175 12.99 0.08 17.65
C ILE A 175 11.99 -0.53 18.65
N PRO A 176 11.33 0.28 19.49
CA PRO A 176 10.26 -0.21 20.39
C PRO A 176 9.16 -0.95 19.63
N GLU A 177 8.51 -1.92 20.25
CA GLU A 177 7.56 -2.80 19.54
C GLU A 177 6.34 -2.03 19.00
N ASP A 178 5.83 -1.05 19.75
CA ASP A 178 4.74 -0.18 19.28
C ASP A 178 5.15 0.70 18.11
N VAL A 179 6.42 1.12 18.03
CA VAL A 179 6.97 1.86 16.90
C VAL A 179 7.13 0.94 15.68
N LYS A 180 7.61 -0.31 15.88
CA LYS A 180 7.68 -1.30 14.80
C LYS A 180 6.31 -1.53 14.16
N GLU A 181 5.28 -1.72 14.99
CA GLU A 181 3.92 -1.91 14.52
C GLU A 181 3.44 -0.70 13.69
N LYS A 182 3.68 0.53 14.18
CA LYS A 182 3.29 1.77 13.48
C LYS A 182 4.05 1.95 12.17
N LEU A 183 5.36 1.68 12.15
CA LEU A 183 6.20 1.73 10.94
C LEU A 183 5.71 0.72 9.90
N LEU A 184 5.47 -0.53 10.30
CA LEU A 184 4.99 -1.57 9.39
C LEU A 184 3.58 -1.28 8.87
N ARG A 185 2.70 -0.73 9.70
CA ARG A 185 1.36 -0.29 9.29
C ARG A 185 1.46 0.83 8.25
N PHE A 186 2.27 1.85 8.51
CA PHE A 186 2.54 2.92 7.55
C PHE A 186 3.13 2.36 6.24
N GLY A 187 4.20 1.56 6.32
CA GLY A 187 4.87 1.03 5.14
C GLY A 187 3.95 0.19 4.25
N ARG A 188 3.14 -0.71 4.84
CA ARG A 188 2.17 -1.53 4.10
C ARG A 188 1.08 -0.68 3.42
N ALA A 189 0.51 0.28 4.16
CA ALA A 189 -0.50 1.17 3.61
C ALA A 189 0.07 2.06 2.49
N ALA A 190 1.26 2.62 2.69
CA ALA A 190 1.92 3.46 1.72
C ALA A 190 2.28 2.69 0.43
N VAL A 191 2.80 1.46 0.54
CA VAL A 191 3.07 0.59 -0.62
C VAL A 191 1.78 0.28 -1.38
N ALA A 192 0.68 -0.02 -0.67
CA ALA A 192 -0.60 -0.27 -1.30
C ALA A 192 -1.11 0.97 -2.07
N CYS A 193 -1.10 2.15 -1.44
CA CYS A 193 -1.53 3.40 -2.07
C CYS A 193 -0.64 3.78 -3.26
N ALA A 194 0.68 3.69 -3.13
CA ALA A 194 1.59 3.98 -4.22
C ALA A 194 1.42 2.99 -5.39
N THR A 195 1.11 1.73 -5.11
CA THR A 195 0.85 0.72 -6.14
C THR A 195 -0.43 1.01 -6.93
N MET A 196 -1.44 1.64 -6.33
CA MET A 196 -2.68 2.01 -7.01
C MET A 196 -2.49 3.16 -8.01
N ARG A 197 -1.58 4.09 -7.72
CA ARG A 197 -1.36 5.29 -8.53
C ARG A 197 -1.04 4.94 -10.00
N GLY A 198 -1.69 5.63 -10.94
CA GLY A 198 -1.52 5.40 -12.37
C GLY A 198 -2.21 4.14 -12.92
N LYS A 199 -2.91 3.38 -12.09
CA LYS A 199 -3.68 2.19 -12.51
C LYS A 199 -5.12 2.54 -12.86
N SER A 200 -5.83 1.59 -13.45
CA SER A 200 -7.25 1.71 -13.74
C SER A 200 -8.09 1.01 -12.68
N TYR A 201 -9.17 1.66 -12.28
CA TYR A 201 -10.27 1.06 -11.54
C TYR A 201 -11.31 0.58 -12.55
N LEU A 202 -11.49 -0.71 -12.69
CA LEU A 202 -12.45 -1.28 -13.64
C LEU A 202 -13.81 -1.43 -12.97
N GLN A 203 -14.80 -0.69 -13.49
CA GLN A 203 -16.21 -0.86 -13.16
C GLN A 203 -16.87 -1.77 -14.18
N ILE A 204 -17.45 -2.87 -13.75
CA ILE A 204 -18.20 -3.78 -14.61
C ILE A 204 -19.70 -3.52 -14.39
N GLY A 205 -20.39 -3.17 -15.48
CA GLY A 205 -21.77 -2.70 -15.42
C GLY A 205 -21.88 -1.21 -15.03
N SER A 206 -23.04 -0.84 -14.51
CA SER A 206 -23.40 0.55 -14.21
C SER A 206 -24.13 0.59 -12.86
N ILE A 207 -25.00 1.58 -12.67
CA ILE A 207 -25.83 1.70 -11.46
C ILE A 207 -26.84 0.57 -11.40
N THR A 208 -26.72 -0.29 -10.40
CA THR A 208 -27.64 -1.41 -10.21
C THR A 208 -28.90 -0.95 -9.49
N MET A 209 -30.04 -0.95 -10.19
CA MET A 209 -31.38 -0.63 -9.64
C MET A 209 -31.46 0.70 -8.87
N GLY A 210 -30.61 1.67 -9.17
CA GLY A 210 -30.57 2.97 -8.47
C GLY A 210 -30.01 2.90 -7.04
N ILE A 211 -29.30 1.83 -6.68
CA ILE A 211 -28.66 1.71 -5.36
C ILE A 211 -27.48 2.68 -5.29
N GLY A 212 -27.55 3.65 -4.38
CA GLY A 212 -26.53 4.70 -4.24
C GLY A 212 -25.12 4.18 -4.00
N GLY A 213 -24.95 3.06 -3.29
CA GLY A 213 -23.65 2.44 -3.06
C GLY A 213 -23.00 1.81 -4.30
N SER A 214 -23.71 1.68 -5.41
CA SER A 214 -23.16 1.22 -6.69
C SER A 214 -22.66 2.37 -7.58
N ILE A 215 -22.85 3.61 -7.15
CA ILE A 215 -22.39 4.81 -7.87
C ILE A 215 -20.95 5.09 -7.46
N ILE A 216 -20.07 5.12 -8.43
CA ILE A 216 -18.67 5.49 -8.24
C ILE A 216 -18.48 6.91 -8.75
N ASP A 217 -17.88 7.75 -7.94
CA ASP A 217 -17.41 9.07 -8.35
C ASP A 217 -16.00 8.95 -8.95
N PRO A 218 -15.83 9.09 -10.27
CA PRO A 218 -14.53 9.02 -10.91
C PRO A 218 -13.55 10.09 -10.41
N ALA A 219 -14.06 11.30 -10.08
CA ALA A 219 -13.21 12.38 -9.59
C ALA A 219 -12.60 12.03 -8.22
N PHE A 220 -13.37 11.38 -7.33
CA PHE A 220 -12.85 10.89 -6.06
C PHE A 220 -11.76 9.84 -6.26
N ILE A 221 -11.97 8.89 -7.15
CA ILE A 221 -11.00 7.82 -7.42
C ILE A 221 -9.69 8.40 -8.00
N GLU A 222 -9.81 9.39 -8.89
CA GLU A 222 -8.64 10.09 -9.47
C GLU A 222 -7.90 10.91 -8.41
N GLU A 223 -8.61 11.74 -7.66
CA GLU A 223 -8.02 12.67 -6.69
C GLU A 223 -7.34 11.95 -5.52
N TYR A 224 -8.02 10.95 -4.92
CA TYR A 224 -7.54 10.31 -3.69
C TYR A 224 -6.71 9.05 -3.92
N LEU A 225 -6.94 8.34 -5.01
CA LEU A 225 -6.22 7.09 -5.29
C LEU A 225 -5.27 7.20 -6.49
N GLY A 226 -5.33 8.29 -7.23
CA GLY A 226 -4.53 8.49 -8.44
C GLY A 226 -4.84 7.48 -9.55
N MET A 227 -6.06 6.93 -9.55
CA MET A 227 -6.52 5.92 -10.50
C MET A 227 -7.56 6.53 -11.44
N ARG A 228 -7.59 6.09 -12.69
CA ARG A 228 -8.69 6.40 -13.59
C ARG A 228 -9.79 5.34 -13.49
N VAL A 229 -11.04 5.71 -13.72
CA VAL A 229 -12.16 4.77 -13.80
C VAL A 229 -12.40 4.41 -15.25
N GLU A 230 -12.47 3.12 -15.54
CA GLU A 230 -12.88 2.56 -16.82
C GLU A 230 -14.12 1.71 -16.63
N SER A 231 -15.13 1.89 -17.49
CA SER A 231 -16.39 1.15 -17.42
C SER A 231 -16.49 0.17 -18.57
N VAL A 232 -16.92 -1.04 -18.26
CA VAL A 232 -17.15 -2.14 -19.19
C VAL A 232 -18.53 -2.72 -18.94
N ASP A 233 -19.27 -3.00 -20.00
CA ASP A 233 -20.56 -3.67 -19.89
C ASP A 233 -20.40 -5.13 -19.46
N GLU A 234 -21.35 -5.67 -18.69
CA GLU A 234 -21.35 -7.08 -18.25
C GLU A 234 -21.36 -8.08 -19.41
N VAL A 235 -21.90 -7.69 -20.57
CA VAL A 235 -21.87 -8.49 -21.81
C VAL A 235 -20.43 -8.86 -22.20
N GLU A 236 -19.43 -8.06 -21.84
CA GLU A 236 -18.03 -8.38 -22.09
C GLU A 236 -17.57 -9.66 -21.36
N ILE A 237 -18.10 -9.92 -20.19
CA ILE A 237 -17.81 -11.18 -19.46
C ILE A 237 -18.37 -12.35 -20.26
N ILE A 238 -19.62 -12.25 -20.70
CA ILE A 238 -20.29 -13.30 -21.50
C ILE A 238 -19.52 -13.51 -22.81
N ARG A 239 -19.14 -12.44 -23.49
CA ARG A 239 -18.36 -12.50 -24.71
C ARG A 239 -17.03 -13.23 -24.51
N ARG A 240 -16.28 -12.90 -23.46
CA ARG A 240 -15.01 -13.56 -23.12
C ARG A 240 -15.20 -15.02 -22.79
N MET A 241 -16.20 -15.37 -21.99
CA MET A 241 -16.53 -16.76 -21.67
C MET A 241 -16.85 -17.57 -22.93
N THR A 242 -17.69 -17.02 -23.82
CA THR A 242 -18.11 -17.70 -25.06
C THR A 242 -16.95 -17.87 -26.05
N GLN A 243 -16.04 -16.89 -26.12
CA GLN A 243 -14.92 -16.90 -27.04
C GLN A 243 -13.64 -17.51 -26.45
N GLY A 244 -13.64 -17.93 -25.19
CA GLY A 244 -12.48 -18.49 -24.51
C GLY A 244 -11.34 -17.48 -24.32
N ILE A 245 -11.65 -16.20 -24.11
CA ILE A 245 -10.65 -15.13 -23.92
C ILE A 245 -10.38 -14.97 -22.42
N TYR A 246 -9.44 -15.72 -21.92
CA TYR A 246 -8.97 -15.66 -20.53
C TYR A 246 -7.53 -16.13 -20.42
N ASP A 247 -6.87 -15.79 -19.30
CA ASP A 247 -5.54 -16.29 -18.95
C ASP A 247 -5.69 -17.68 -18.35
N GLU A 248 -5.17 -18.71 -19.01
CA GLU A 248 -5.28 -20.09 -18.56
C GLU A 248 -4.55 -20.33 -17.23
N ALA A 249 -3.41 -19.70 -17.01
CA ALA A 249 -2.64 -19.88 -15.78
C ALA A 249 -3.37 -19.28 -14.58
N GLU A 250 -3.95 -18.09 -14.74
CA GLU A 250 -4.76 -17.45 -13.69
C GLU A 250 -6.08 -18.19 -13.46
N TYR A 251 -6.70 -18.71 -14.52
CA TYR A 251 -7.90 -19.57 -14.42
C TYR A 251 -7.62 -20.83 -13.60
N LEU A 252 -6.51 -21.53 -13.88
CA LEU A 252 -6.10 -22.72 -13.13
C LEU A 252 -5.79 -22.39 -11.66
N LYS A 253 -5.12 -21.28 -11.39
CA LYS A 253 -4.89 -20.80 -10.01
C LYS A 253 -6.23 -20.54 -9.28
N ALA A 254 -7.18 -19.92 -9.96
CA ALA A 254 -8.51 -19.66 -9.40
C ALA A 254 -9.25 -20.96 -9.10
N LEU A 255 -9.23 -21.93 -10.02
CA LEU A 255 -9.82 -23.25 -9.81
C LEU A 255 -9.20 -23.99 -8.63
N LEU A 256 -7.88 -23.97 -8.51
CA LEU A 256 -7.18 -24.69 -7.44
C LEU A 256 -7.36 -24.01 -6.07
N ASN A 257 -7.43 -22.69 -6.00
CA ASN A 257 -7.48 -21.93 -4.76
C ASN A 257 -8.90 -21.53 -4.33
N GLY A 258 -9.86 -21.41 -5.26
CA GLY A 258 -11.20 -20.95 -5.00
C GLY A 258 -12.15 -22.04 -4.46
N PRO A 259 -12.43 -23.12 -5.19
CA PRO A 259 -13.49 -24.07 -4.83
C PRO A 259 -13.17 -24.91 -3.58
N VAL A 260 -11.90 -25.26 -3.35
CA VAL A 260 -11.53 -26.14 -2.22
C VAL A 260 -11.82 -25.49 -0.87
N LYS A 261 -11.65 -24.19 -0.73
CA LYS A 261 -12.00 -23.46 0.50
C LYS A 261 -13.49 -23.26 0.65
N SER A 262 -14.22 -23.06 -0.46
CA SER A 262 -15.67 -22.86 -0.45
C SER A 262 -16.43 -24.17 -0.32
N ALA A 263 -16.01 -25.25 -0.98
CA ALA A 263 -16.61 -26.57 -0.87
C ALA A 263 -16.42 -27.17 0.53
N ARG A 264 -15.29 -27.00 1.17
CA ARG A 264 -15.10 -27.41 2.59
C ARG A 264 -16.05 -26.67 3.53
N LYS A 265 -16.29 -25.36 3.31
CA LYS A 265 -17.26 -24.58 4.10
C LYS A 265 -18.72 -25.00 3.86
N ALA A 266 -19.05 -25.40 2.64
CA ALA A 266 -20.40 -25.90 2.30
C ALA A 266 -20.65 -27.30 2.86
N LEU A 267 -19.67 -28.18 2.83
CA LEU A 267 -19.76 -29.55 3.37
C LEU A 267 -19.75 -29.61 4.90
N THR A 268 -19.25 -28.58 5.58
CA THR A 268 -19.29 -28.50 7.06
C THR A 268 -20.53 -27.83 7.61
N ARG A 269 -21.37 -27.23 6.76
CA ARG A 269 -22.71 -26.77 7.13
C ARG A 269 -23.70 -27.93 6.99
N THR A 270 -23.80 -28.79 7.98
CA THR A 270 -24.99 -29.61 8.18
C THR A 270 -26.20 -28.70 8.30
N PRO A 271 -27.29 -28.92 7.54
CA PRO A 271 -28.52 -28.15 7.74
C PRO A 271 -28.97 -28.37 9.18
N SER A 272 -28.98 -27.34 10.01
CA SER A 272 -29.60 -27.43 11.32
C SER A 272 -31.10 -27.73 11.08
N SER A 273 -31.58 -28.76 11.75
CA SER A 273 -32.99 -29.24 11.66
C SER A 273 -34.06 -28.21 12.03
N SER A 274 -33.66 -26.96 12.37
CA SER A 274 -34.56 -25.85 12.69
C SER A 274 -35.12 -25.10 11.47
N ALA A 275 -34.51 -25.25 10.26
CA ALA A 275 -35.02 -24.56 9.07
C ALA A 275 -36.22 -25.25 8.41
N ALA A 276 -36.51 -26.50 8.75
CA ALA A 276 -37.64 -27.25 8.19
C ALA A 276 -38.99 -27.00 8.88
N GLN A 277 -39.00 -26.34 10.04
CA GLN A 277 -40.25 -26.09 10.79
C GLN A 277 -40.88 -24.72 10.52
N THR A 278 -40.15 -23.77 9.91
CA THR A 278 -40.68 -22.40 9.69
C THR A 278 -41.52 -22.26 8.42
N SER A 279 -41.41 -23.20 7.46
CA SER A 279 -42.17 -23.10 6.20
C SER A 279 -43.60 -23.69 6.24
N ARG A 280 -44.02 -24.33 7.34
CA ARG A 280 -45.35 -24.93 7.48
C ARG A 280 -46.37 -24.14 8.30
N ARG A 281 -45.99 -22.97 8.86
CA ARG A 281 -46.90 -22.21 9.76
C ARG A 281 -47.55 -20.96 9.17
N ASN A 282 -47.28 -20.60 7.92
CA ASN A 282 -47.87 -19.39 7.30
C ASN A 282 -48.86 -19.67 6.16
N ARG A 283 -49.63 -20.75 6.22
CA ARG A 283 -50.70 -21.01 5.25
C ARG A 283 -52.12 -21.09 5.83
N THR A 284 -52.37 -20.60 7.02
CA THR A 284 -53.76 -20.43 7.51
C THR A 284 -53.82 -19.19 8.39
N GLY A 285 -54.33 -18.11 7.88
CA GLY A 285 -54.55 -16.89 8.66
C GLY A 285 -55.11 -15.75 7.82
N ASN A 286 -56.36 -15.91 7.39
CA ASN A 286 -57.41 -14.93 7.15
C ASN A 286 -57.08 -13.49 6.72
N LEU A 287 -57.50 -13.20 5.48
CA LEU A 287 -58.09 -11.90 5.12
C LEU A 287 -59.19 -11.53 6.10
N SER A 288 -59.13 -10.35 6.67
CA SER A 288 -60.33 -9.55 6.99
C SER A 288 -60.01 -8.08 6.74
N LEU A 289 -60.69 -7.56 5.75
CA LEU A 289 -60.88 -6.13 5.47
C LEU A 289 -61.54 -5.44 6.67
N ARG A 290 -60.96 -4.31 7.10
CA ARG A 290 -61.68 -3.05 7.32
C ARG A 290 -60.71 -1.88 7.20
#